data_b3fb9b16de8274ab7b228db24ad647ae
#
_entry.id   b3fb9b16de8274ab7b228db24ad647ae
#
_cell.length_a   1.000
_cell.length_b   1.000
_cell.length_c   1.000
_cell.angle_alpha   90.00
_cell.angle_beta   90.00
_cell.angle_gamma   90.00
#
_symmetry.space_group_name_H-M   'P 1'
#
loop_
_entity.id
_entity.type
_entity.pdbx_description
1 polymer ?
#
loop_
_entity_poly.entity_id
_entity_poly.type
_entity_poly.pdbx_seq_one_letter_code
_entity_poly.pdbx_strand_id
1 'polypeptide(L)'
;MAAKPNAFLRVLAADAPDWAAPALTALAELDPLIAAIPERAGMLPWRRREAGFPGLLRSLCGQMISNQAATAIWRRLASLPGATTPEGLLALSDEALREAGLSRPKCRHARALAEVFAAGELSAEGLAALPDEAAVAAIAAIPGFGPWTAEVHLLFGLDRPDVLPSGDLALAASLAALRGLPGRPSPKELAVIAHGWRPWRSMAARLLWHHWRHVTGRPVGEG
;
A
#
# COMPACT_ATOMS: atom_id res chain seq x y z
N MET A 1 -26.76 -17.46 17.08
CA MET A 1 -25.63 -18.42 17.19
C MET A 1 -24.34 -17.60 17.12
N ALA A 2 -23.69 -17.36 18.25
CA ALA A 2 -22.46 -16.54 18.28
C ALA A 2 -21.34 -17.29 17.53
N ALA A 3 -20.78 -16.66 16.49
CA ALA A 3 -19.64 -17.18 15.77
C ALA A 3 -18.47 -17.37 16.75
N LYS A 4 -17.79 -18.51 16.66
CA LYS A 4 -16.64 -18.84 17.52
C LYS A 4 -15.53 -17.80 17.27
N PRO A 5 -15.15 -16.97 18.24
CA PRO A 5 -14.18 -15.88 18.06
C PRO A 5 -12.76 -16.35 17.70
N ASN A 6 -12.49 -17.64 17.76
CA ASN A 6 -11.14 -18.20 17.61
C ASN A 6 -10.77 -18.67 16.20
N ALA A 7 -11.71 -18.72 15.24
CA ALA A 7 -11.40 -19.16 13.87
C ALA A 7 -10.70 -18.05 13.06
N PHE A 8 -11.05 -16.79 13.30
CA PHE A 8 -10.49 -15.64 12.56
C PHE A 8 -9.04 -15.32 12.93
N LEU A 9 -8.60 -15.63 14.18
CA LEU A 9 -7.21 -15.37 14.60
C LEU A 9 -6.18 -16.25 13.86
N ARG A 10 -6.59 -17.39 13.33
CA ARG A 10 -5.70 -18.30 12.57
C ARG A 10 -5.45 -17.88 11.14
N VAL A 11 -6.18 -16.89 10.63
CA VAL A 11 -6.07 -16.41 9.23
C VAL A 11 -5.19 -15.18 9.09
N LEU A 12 -4.78 -14.56 10.20
CA LEU A 12 -3.84 -13.44 10.22
C LEU A 12 -2.42 -13.93 10.51
N ALA A 13 -1.45 -13.31 9.86
CA ALA A 13 -0.03 -13.53 10.18
C ALA A 13 0.27 -13.04 11.61
N ALA A 14 1.24 -13.68 12.28
CA ALA A 14 1.58 -13.41 13.68
C ALA A 14 2.12 -11.99 13.94
N ASP A 15 2.60 -11.31 12.91
CA ASP A 15 3.12 -9.95 12.95
C ASP A 15 2.07 -8.88 12.61
N ALA A 16 0.79 -9.27 12.47
CA ALA A 16 -0.30 -8.30 12.27
C ALA A 16 -0.46 -7.37 13.49
N PRO A 17 -0.79 -6.08 13.29
CA PRO A 17 -0.97 -5.14 14.39
C PRO A 17 -2.23 -5.47 15.22
N ASP A 18 -2.28 -4.95 16.43
CA ASP A 18 -3.36 -5.24 17.39
C ASP A 18 -4.77 -4.92 16.86
N TRP A 19 -4.89 -3.94 15.95
CA TRP A 19 -6.17 -3.59 15.35
C TRP A 19 -6.66 -4.59 14.28
N ALA A 20 -5.81 -5.48 13.78
CA ALA A 20 -6.14 -6.35 12.65
C ALA A 20 -7.23 -7.39 13.00
N ALA A 21 -7.14 -8.02 14.17
CA ALA A 21 -8.13 -9.00 14.60
C ALA A 21 -9.49 -8.37 14.92
N PRO A 22 -9.59 -7.24 15.66
CA PRO A 22 -10.82 -6.48 15.80
C PRO A 22 -11.42 -6.04 14.45
N ALA A 23 -10.60 -5.57 13.51
CA ALA A 23 -11.05 -5.16 12.19
C ALA A 23 -11.68 -6.32 11.39
N LEU A 24 -11.05 -7.49 11.40
CA LEU A 24 -11.59 -8.67 10.72
C LEU A 24 -12.91 -9.13 11.35
N THR A 25 -13.02 -9.08 12.67
CA THR A 25 -14.25 -9.40 13.39
C THR A 25 -15.38 -8.44 13.03
N ALA A 26 -15.10 -7.13 13.01
CA ALA A 26 -16.08 -6.13 12.62
C ALA A 26 -16.50 -6.27 11.14
N LEU A 27 -15.56 -6.54 10.24
CA LEU A 27 -15.87 -6.79 8.83
C LEU A 27 -16.72 -8.04 8.62
N ALA A 28 -16.65 -9.05 9.49
CA ALA A 28 -17.53 -10.22 9.40
C ALA A 28 -19.02 -9.87 9.60
N GLU A 29 -19.29 -8.79 10.32
CA GLU A 29 -20.65 -8.25 10.50
C GLU A 29 -21.02 -7.25 9.40
N LEU A 30 -20.08 -6.37 9.00
CA LEU A 30 -20.30 -5.31 8.01
C LEU A 30 -20.35 -5.83 6.57
N ASP A 31 -19.49 -6.77 6.22
CA ASP A 31 -19.36 -7.35 4.87
C ASP A 31 -18.84 -8.80 4.95
N PRO A 32 -19.73 -9.78 5.22
CA PRO A 32 -19.34 -11.17 5.37
C PRO A 32 -18.62 -11.77 4.16
N LEU A 33 -18.88 -11.25 2.93
CA LEU A 33 -18.21 -11.74 1.73
C LEU A 33 -16.72 -11.40 1.73
N ILE A 34 -16.35 -10.19 2.17
CA ILE A 34 -14.94 -9.77 2.29
C ILE A 34 -14.26 -10.52 3.44
N ALA A 35 -14.93 -10.65 4.58
CA ALA A 35 -14.38 -11.34 5.74
C ALA A 35 -14.13 -12.84 5.49
N ALA A 36 -14.90 -13.48 4.60
CA ALA A 36 -14.76 -14.88 4.24
C ALA A 36 -13.63 -15.15 3.22
N ILE A 37 -12.94 -14.14 2.71
CA ILE A 37 -11.85 -14.30 1.72
C ILE A 37 -10.77 -15.27 2.22
N PRO A 38 -10.27 -15.21 3.47
CA PRO A 38 -9.25 -16.12 3.95
C PRO A 38 -9.64 -17.59 3.97
N GLU A 39 -10.94 -17.92 4.03
CA GLU A 39 -11.42 -19.30 3.95
C GLU A 39 -11.10 -19.95 2.61
N ARG A 40 -11.03 -19.16 1.55
CA ARG A 40 -10.75 -19.60 0.17
C ARG A 40 -9.32 -19.33 -0.27
N ALA A 41 -8.78 -18.17 0.10
CA ALA A 41 -7.48 -17.69 -0.33
C ALA A 41 -6.34 -18.08 0.64
N GLY A 42 -6.66 -18.67 1.80
CA GLY A 42 -5.69 -19.01 2.83
C GLY A 42 -5.32 -17.81 3.71
N MET A 43 -4.33 -18.01 4.58
CA MET A 43 -3.88 -17.02 5.55
C MET A 43 -3.51 -15.70 4.87
N LEU A 44 -3.99 -14.57 5.42
CA LEU A 44 -3.64 -13.23 4.97
C LEU A 44 -2.20 -12.88 5.41
N PRO A 45 -1.24 -12.76 4.49
CA PRO A 45 0.10 -12.33 4.85
C PRO A 45 0.08 -10.87 5.25
N TRP A 46 0.66 -10.53 6.41
CA TRP A 46 0.77 -9.14 6.81
C TRP A 46 1.97 -8.50 6.15
N ARG A 47 1.73 -7.65 5.18
CA ARG A 47 2.78 -6.94 4.47
C ARG A 47 2.97 -5.57 5.06
N ARG A 48 4.23 -5.23 5.31
CA ARG A 48 4.67 -3.89 5.68
C ARG A 48 5.67 -3.36 4.67
N ARG A 49 5.75 -2.06 4.62
CA ARG A 49 6.82 -1.32 3.93
C ARG A 49 7.49 -0.41 4.95
N GLU A 50 8.69 0.02 4.65
CA GLU A 50 9.34 1.04 5.46
C GLU A 50 8.53 2.35 5.41
N ALA A 51 8.42 3.03 6.55
CA ALA A 51 7.78 4.33 6.63
C ALA A 51 8.70 5.42 6.07
N GLY A 52 8.10 6.56 5.68
CA GLY A 52 8.83 7.73 5.25
C GLY A 52 9.57 7.57 3.92
N PHE A 53 10.76 8.18 3.83
CA PHE A 53 11.53 8.30 2.60
C PHE A 53 11.80 6.97 1.87
N PRO A 54 12.36 5.92 2.50
CA PRO A 54 12.72 4.70 1.78
C PRO A 54 11.50 3.96 1.22
N GLY A 55 10.38 3.95 1.95
CA GLY A 55 9.15 3.32 1.48
C GLY A 55 8.49 4.07 0.32
N LEU A 56 8.51 5.40 0.33
CA LEU A 56 8.04 6.23 -0.78
C LEU A 56 8.96 6.09 -2.01
N LEU A 57 10.27 6.10 -1.82
CA LEU A 57 11.24 5.88 -2.89
C LEU A 57 11.06 4.50 -3.54
N ARG A 58 10.85 3.45 -2.73
CA ARG A 58 10.55 2.10 -3.23
C ARG A 58 9.24 2.08 -4.03
N SER A 59 8.21 2.79 -3.58
CA SER A 59 6.95 2.91 -4.30
C SER A 59 7.12 3.58 -5.64
N LEU A 60 7.93 4.66 -5.73
CA LEU A 60 8.29 5.32 -6.98
C LEU A 60 9.00 4.37 -7.96
N CYS A 61 9.92 3.53 -7.47
CA CYS A 61 10.59 2.54 -8.30
C CYS A 61 9.58 1.61 -8.99
N GLY A 62 8.51 1.23 -8.31
CA GLY A 62 7.49 0.29 -8.79
C GLY A 62 6.41 0.86 -9.72
N GLN A 63 6.31 2.18 -9.86
CA GLN A 63 5.26 2.79 -10.69
C GLN A 63 5.34 2.35 -12.15
N MET A 64 4.19 1.96 -12.72
CA MET A 64 4.01 1.63 -14.15
C MET A 64 4.87 0.48 -14.68
N ILE A 65 5.34 -0.43 -13.82
CA ILE A 65 6.13 -1.60 -14.21
C ILE A 65 5.68 -2.84 -13.44
N SER A 66 6.17 -4.03 -13.84
CA SER A 66 5.88 -5.27 -13.13
C SER A 66 6.58 -5.31 -11.75
N ASN A 67 6.01 -6.07 -10.80
CA ASN A 67 6.60 -6.25 -9.47
C ASN A 67 8.04 -6.82 -9.55
N GLN A 68 8.30 -7.74 -10.49
CA GLN A 68 9.63 -8.31 -10.69
C GLN A 68 10.65 -7.23 -11.12
N ALA A 69 10.27 -6.38 -12.08
CA ALA A 69 11.11 -5.27 -12.50
C ALA A 69 11.32 -4.25 -11.37
N ALA A 70 10.25 -3.93 -10.63
CA ALA A 70 10.32 -3.04 -9.47
C ALA A 70 11.28 -3.54 -8.40
N THR A 71 11.21 -4.82 -8.05
CA THR A 71 12.12 -5.45 -7.08
C THR A 71 13.57 -5.42 -7.57
N ALA A 72 13.82 -5.69 -8.85
CA ALA A 72 15.17 -5.65 -9.42
C ALA A 72 15.77 -4.23 -9.41
N ILE A 73 14.96 -3.21 -9.74
CA ILE A 73 15.38 -1.80 -9.67
C ILE A 73 15.65 -1.40 -8.22
N TRP A 74 14.74 -1.71 -7.30
CA TRP A 74 14.91 -1.40 -5.89
C TRP A 74 16.19 -2.00 -5.30
N ARG A 75 16.47 -3.28 -5.57
CA ARG A 75 17.69 -3.95 -5.10
C ARG A 75 18.96 -3.24 -5.59
N ARG A 76 19.03 -2.85 -6.88
CA ARG A 76 20.16 -2.10 -7.41
C ARG A 76 20.29 -0.72 -6.79
N LEU A 77 19.18 0.02 -6.67
CA LEU A 77 19.18 1.35 -6.08
C LEU A 77 19.60 1.27 -4.60
N ALA A 78 19.00 0.39 -3.81
CA ALA A 78 19.29 0.25 -2.40
C ALA A 78 20.72 -0.26 -2.10
N SER A 79 21.39 -0.87 -3.08
CA SER A 79 22.81 -1.26 -2.96
C SER A 79 23.80 -0.10 -3.16
N LEU A 80 23.34 1.05 -3.66
CA LEU A 80 24.18 2.24 -3.76
C LEU A 80 24.35 2.89 -2.38
N PRO A 81 25.57 3.29 -2.00
CA PRO A 81 25.83 3.92 -0.70
C PRO A 81 24.94 5.15 -0.48
N GLY A 82 24.20 5.15 0.62
CA GLY A 82 23.34 6.26 1.02
C GLY A 82 22.03 6.41 0.23
N ALA A 83 21.76 5.61 -0.81
CA ALA A 83 20.60 5.78 -1.68
C ALA A 83 19.23 5.72 -0.95
N THR A 84 19.17 5.10 0.22
CA THR A 84 17.95 4.98 1.03
C THR A 84 17.80 6.09 2.07
N THR A 85 18.69 7.08 2.08
CA THR A 85 18.56 8.31 2.85
C THR A 85 18.40 9.52 1.92
N PRO A 86 17.70 10.58 2.34
CA PRO A 86 17.51 11.77 1.52
C PRO A 86 18.82 12.39 1.04
N GLU A 87 19.74 12.64 1.94
CA GLU A 87 21.03 13.29 1.68
C GLU A 87 21.90 12.39 0.78
N GLY A 88 21.92 11.09 1.05
CA GLY A 88 22.70 10.15 0.26
C GLY A 88 22.17 10.02 -1.16
N LEU A 89 20.84 10.02 -1.36
CA LEU A 89 20.25 10.02 -2.71
C LEU A 89 20.59 11.30 -3.46
N LEU A 90 20.55 12.46 -2.81
CA LEU A 90 20.92 13.75 -3.41
C LEU A 90 22.40 13.81 -3.83
N ALA A 91 23.27 13.07 -3.14
CA ALA A 91 24.70 12.99 -3.47
C ALA A 91 25.00 12.07 -4.68
N LEU A 92 24.06 11.20 -5.10
CA LEU A 92 24.25 10.34 -6.27
C LEU A 92 24.12 11.13 -7.57
N SER A 93 24.89 10.74 -8.59
CA SER A 93 24.73 11.31 -9.94
C SER A 93 23.46 10.76 -10.63
N ASP A 94 22.99 11.49 -11.65
CA ASP A 94 21.86 11.02 -12.46
C ASP A 94 22.22 9.74 -13.24
N GLU A 95 23.50 9.57 -13.60
CA GLU A 95 24.01 8.36 -14.24
C GLU A 95 23.83 7.17 -13.30
N ALA A 96 24.26 7.28 -12.05
CA ALA A 96 24.12 6.20 -11.05
C ALA A 96 22.65 5.80 -10.81
N LEU A 97 21.75 6.78 -10.72
CA LEU A 97 20.31 6.52 -10.59
C LEU A 97 19.74 5.82 -11.83
N ARG A 98 20.19 6.19 -13.02
CA ARG A 98 19.77 5.57 -14.28
C ARG A 98 20.33 4.17 -14.46
N GLU A 99 21.57 3.91 -14.07
CA GLU A 99 22.19 2.59 -14.06
C GLU A 99 21.48 1.65 -13.08
N ALA A 100 21.00 2.16 -11.94
CA ALA A 100 20.12 1.41 -11.04
C ALA A 100 18.76 1.05 -11.69
N GLY A 101 18.37 1.73 -12.79
CA GLY A 101 17.19 1.42 -13.60
C GLY A 101 16.06 2.45 -13.48
N LEU A 102 16.30 3.63 -12.90
CA LEU A 102 15.30 4.69 -12.87
C LEU A 102 15.22 5.38 -14.25
N SER A 103 14.00 5.64 -14.71
CA SER A 103 13.79 6.51 -15.86
C SER A 103 14.10 7.97 -15.51
N ARG A 104 14.39 8.81 -16.51
CA ARG A 104 14.64 10.25 -16.28
C ARG A 104 13.55 10.94 -15.46
N PRO A 105 12.24 10.74 -15.71
CA PRO A 105 11.20 11.28 -14.82
C PRO A 105 11.33 10.79 -13.39
N LYS A 106 11.58 9.48 -13.17
CA LYS A 106 11.74 8.91 -11.83
C LYS A 106 12.96 9.45 -11.10
N CYS A 107 14.07 9.74 -11.80
CA CYS A 107 15.22 10.42 -11.18
C CYS A 107 14.82 11.80 -10.64
N ARG A 108 14.10 12.60 -11.41
CA ARG A 108 13.61 13.92 -10.96
C ARG A 108 12.65 13.81 -9.75
N HIS A 109 11.73 12.85 -9.80
CA HIS A 109 10.78 12.63 -8.71
C HIS A 109 11.46 12.10 -7.43
N ALA A 110 12.48 11.25 -7.57
CA ALA A 110 13.28 10.77 -6.45
C ALA A 110 14.04 11.91 -5.77
N ARG A 111 14.61 12.86 -6.57
CA ARG A 111 15.26 14.06 -6.03
C ARG A 111 14.27 14.98 -5.33
N ALA A 112 13.12 15.27 -5.93
CA ALA A 112 12.08 16.08 -5.30
C ALA A 112 11.62 15.46 -3.96
N LEU A 113 11.46 14.14 -3.91
CA LEU A 113 11.18 13.45 -2.65
C LEU A 113 12.31 13.66 -1.63
N ALA A 114 13.58 13.49 -2.06
CA ALA A 114 14.73 13.62 -1.18
C ALA A 114 14.91 15.06 -0.67
N GLU A 115 14.66 16.06 -1.50
CA GLU A 115 14.73 17.49 -1.12
C GLU A 115 13.75 17.81 0.00
N VAL A 116 12.49 17.38 -0.11
CA VAL A 116 11.45 17.62 0.91
C VAL A 116 11.82 16.96 2.24
N PHE A 117 12.36 15.73 2.21
CA PHE A 117 12.77 15.03 3.42
C PHE A 117 14.07 15.60 4.01
N ALA A 118 15.06 15.96 3.19
CA ALA A 118 16.31 16.55 3.64
C ALA A 118 16.09 17.96 4.24
N ALA A 119 15.13 18.72 3.72
CA ALA A 119 14.72 20.01 4.28
C ALA A 119 13.94 19.88 5.60
N GLY A 120 13.57 18.67 6.01
CA GLY A 120 12.75 18.43 7.21
C GLY A 120 11.29 18.85 7.07
N GLU A 121 10.82 19.14 5.84
CA GLU A 121 9.41 19.47 5.59
C GLU A 121 8.50 18.26 5.80
N LEU A 122 9.02 17.04 5.54
CA LEU A 122 8.37 15.77 5.86
C LEU A 122 9.34 14.84 6.59
N SER A 123 8.79 14.04 7.49
CA SER A 123 9.48 12.91 8.14
C SER A 123 8.50 11.75 8.33
N ALA A 124 9.00 10.56 8.65
CA ALA A 124 8.15 9.41 8.95
C ALA A 124 7.25 9.69 10.17
N GLU A 125 7.83 10.30 11.21
CA GLU A 125 7.14 10.69 12.45
C GLU A 125 6.12 11.80 12.19
N GLY A 126 6.47 12.80 11.37
CA GLY A 126 5.57 13.88 10.97
C GLY A 126 4.36 13.34 10.22
N LEU A 127 4.56 12.46 9.23
CA LEU A 127 3.47 11.80 8.51
C LEU A 127 2.61 10.93 9.43
N ALA A 128 3.23 10.24 10.39
CA ALA A 128 2.50 9.43 11.37
C ALA A 128 1.62 10.27 12.31
N ALA A 129 1.99 11.51 12.59
CA ALA A 129 1.24 12.43 13.46
C ALA A 129 0.06 13.13 12.75
N LEU A 130 0.10 13.20 11.41
CA LEU A 130 -0.98 13.87 10.64
C LEU A 130 -2.25 13.00 10.57
N PRO A 131 -3.45 13.61 10.48
CA PRO A 131 -4.66 12.94 10.01
C PRO A 131 -4.45 12.35 8.61
N ASP A 132 -5.19 11.26 8.27
CA ASP A 132 -5.00 10.54 7.01
C ASP A 132 -5.10 11.44 5.77
N GLU A 133 -6.11 12.29 5.71
CA GLU A 133 -6.34 13.21 4.59
C GLU A 133 -5.18 14.23 4.44
N ALA A 134 -4.65 14.73 5.56
CA ALA A 134 -3.53 15.66 5.55
C ALA A 134 -2.23 14.97 5.13
N ALA A 135 -1.98 13.74 5.60
CA ALA A 135 -0.83 12.95 5.20
C ALA A 135 -0.88 12.58 3.70
N VAL A 136 -2.07 12.22 3.17
CA VAL A 136 -2.28 12.00 1.74
C VAL A 136 -1.98 13.27 0.95
N ALA A 137 -2.50 14.42 1.36
CA ALA A 137 -2.27 15.69 0.69
C ALA A 137 -0.78 16.09 0.68
N ALA A 138 -0.09 15.91 1.82
CA ALA A 138 1.33 16.22 1.96
C ALA A 138 2.20 15.37 1.01
N ILE A 139 1.95 14.06 0.91
CA ILE A 139 2.68 13.18 -0.01
C ILE A 139 2.31 13.49 -1.46
N ALA A 140 1.03 13.71 -1.76
CA ALA A 140 0.56 13.98 -3.12
C ALA A 140 1.02 15.35 -3.68
N ALA A 141 1.45 16.27 -2.83
CA ALA A 141 2.07 17.52 -3.23
C ALA A 141 3.48 17.33 -3.85
N ILE A 142 4.14 16.20 -3.56
CA ILE A 142 5.48 15.91 -4.11
C ILE A 142 5.36 15.50 -5.59
N PRO A 143 6.13 16.09 -6.50
CA PRO A 143 6.12 15.71 -7.92
C PRO A 143 6.32 14.19 -8.13
N GLY A 144 5.42 13.56 -8.89
CA GLY A 144 5.46 12.13 -9.17
C GLY A 144 4.75 11.23 -8.16
N PHE A 145 4.19 11.81 -7.10
CA PHE A 145 3.39 11.09 -6.10
C PHE A 145 1.92 11.53 -6.20
N GLY A 146 1.06 10.58 -6.50
CA GLY A 146 -0.39 10.84 -6.53
C GLY A 146 -1.08 10.31 -5.27
N PRO A 147 -2.39 10.61 -5.10
CA PRO A 147 -3.18 10.14 -3.97
C PRO A 147 -3.09 8.63 -3.75
N TRP A 148 -3.14 7.82 -4.82
CA TRP A 148 -2.99 6.37 -4.73
C TRP A 148 -1.67 5.94 -4.08
N THR A 149 -0.54 6.57 -4.45
CA THR A 149 0.77 6.24 -3.85
C THR A 149 0.82 6.63 -2.38
N ALA A 150 0.22 7.77 -2.03
CA ALA A 150 0.10 8.23 -0.65
C ALA A 150 -0.75 7.28 0.19
N GLU A 151 -1.95 6.92 -0.27
CA GLU A 151 -2.85 5.98 0.40
C GLU A 151 -2.21 4.61 0.61
N VAL A 152 -1.50 4.09 -0.40
CA VAL A 152 -0.75 2.82 -0.30
C VAL A 152 0.39 2.94 0.73
N HIS A 153 1.06 4.10 0.81
CA HIS A 153 2.09 4.34 1.82
C HIS A 153 1.50 4.39 3.24
N LEU A 154 0.38 5.07 3.45
CA LEU A 154 -0.30 5.10 4.74
C LEU A 154 -0.72 3.69 5.18
N LEU A 155 -1.25 2.89 4.25
CA LEU A 155 -1.74 1.55 4.53
C LEU A 155 -0.61 0.56 4.85
N PHE A 156 0.49 0.57 4.09
CA PHE A 156 1.58 -0.41 4.26
C PHE A 156 2.78 0.10 5.06
N GLY A 157 3.04 1.39 5.04
CA GLY A 157 4.17 2.01 5.74
C GLY A 157 3.82 2.51 7.14
N LEU A 158 2.61 3.02 7.32
CA LEU A 158 2.15 3.54 8.61
C LEU A 158 1.11 2.65 9.30
N ASP A 159 0.76 1.50 8.71
CA ASP A 159 -0.26 0.56 9.22
C ASP A 159 -1.59 1.23 9.62
N ARG A 160 -2.01 2.29 8.89
CA ARG A 160 -3.25 3.00 9.17
C ARG A 160 -4.47 2.09 8.97
N PRO A 161 -5.43 2.05 9.92
CA PRO A 161 -6.56 1.10 9.86
C PRO A 161 -7.65 1.48 8.86
N ASP A 162 -7.78 2.78 8.51
CA ASP A 162 -8.94 3.28 7.77
C ASP A 162 -8.60 4.04 6.48
N VAL A 163 -7.67 3.51 5.69
CA VAL A 163 -7.29 4.05 4.38
C VAL A 163 -7.75 3.12 3.26
N LEU A 164 -8.26 3.69 2.16
CA LEU A 164 -8.67 2.94 0.97
C LEU A 164 -8.11 3.59 -0.29
N PRO A 165 -7.21 2.93 -1.02
CA PRO A 165 -6.81 3.37 -2.36
C PRO A 165 -7.92 3.11 -3.39
N SER A 166 -8.95 3.96 -3.38
CA SER A 166 -10.15 3.77 -4.22
C SER A 166 -9.86 3.79 -5.72
N GLY A 167 -8.74 4.41 -6.12
CA GLY A 167 -8.24 4.38 -7.51
C GLY A 167 -7.54 3.09 -7.91
N ASP A 168 -7.40 2.10 -7.02
CA ASP A 168 -6.71 0.85 -7.32
C ASP A 168 -7.56 -0.10 -8.16
N LEU A 169 -7.06 -0.40 -9.37
CA LEU A 169 -7.78 -1.26 -10.33
C LEU A 169 -7.92 -2.72 -9.85
N ALA A 170 -6.98 -3.22 -9.05
CA ALA A 170 -7.05 -4.58 -8.54
C ALA A 170 -8.08 -4.69 -7.42
N LEU A 171 -8.23 -3.67 -6.56
CA LEU A 171 -9.30 -3.61 -5.57
C LEU A 171 -10.67 -3.59 -6.25
N ALA A 172 -10.86 -2.72 -7.25
CA ALA A 172 -12.11 -2.63 -8.01
C ALA A 172 -12.44 -3.95 -8.72
N ALA A 173 -11.45 -4.59 -9.36
CA ALA A 173 -11.62 -5.87 -10.04
C ALA A 173 -11.91 -7.01 -9.06
N SER A 174 -11.23 -7.04 -7.91
CA SER A 174 -11.45 -8.01 -6.85
C SER A 174 -12.87 -7.93 -6.30
N LEU A 175 -13.34 -6.71 -5.99
CA LEU A 175 -14.70 -6.51 -5.50
C LEU A 175 -15.76 -6.92 -6.53
N ALA A 176 -15.53 -6.56 -7.80
CA ALA A 176 -16.44 -6.97 -8.88
C ALA A 176 -16.55 -8.51 -8.99
N ALA A 177 -15.41 -9.21 -8.98
CA ALA A 177 -15.38 -10.66 -9.02
C ALA A 177 -16.03 -11.29 -7.78
N LEU A 178 -15.76 -10.76 -6.59
CA LEU A 178 -16.32 -11.26 -5.33
C LEU A 178 -17.86 -11.14 -5.25
N ARG A 179 -18.39 -10.03 -5.78
CA ARG A 179 -19.82 -9.71 -5.75
C ARG A 179 -20.58 -10.06 -7.02
N GLY A 180 -19.91 -10.60 -8.05
CA GLY A 180 -20.54 -10.90 -9.33
C GLY A 180 -21.06 -9.67 -10.07
N LEU A 181 -20.37 -8.53 -9.94
CA LEU A 181 -20.79 -7.29 -10.62
C LEU A 181 -20.52 -7.37 -12.12
N PRO A 182 -21.35 -6.72 -12.96
CA PRO A 182 -21.18 -6.72 -14.41
C PRO A 182 -19.90 -6.00 -14.88
N GLY A 183 -19.30 -5.20 -14.04
CA GLY A 183 -18.09 -4.45 -14.32
C GLY A 183 -17.37 -3.97 -13.06
N ARG A 184 -16.19 -3.45 -13.24
CA ARG A 184 -15.41 -2.87 -12.13
C ARG A 184 -16.03 -1.53 -11.70
N PRO A 185 -16.28 -1.32 -10.40
CA PRO A 185 -16.71 -0.03 -9.92
C PRO A 185 -15.66 1.04 -10.23
N SER A 186 -16.10 2.23 -10.55
CA SER A 186 -15.25 3.43 -10.63
C SER A 186 -14.66 3.77 -9.26
N PRO A 187 -13.59 4.57 -9.18
CA PRO A 187 -13.04 5.02 -7.90
C PRO A 187 -14.08 5.65 -6.97
N LYS A 188 -15.01 6.42 -7.52
CA LYS A 188 -16.09 7.06 -6.76
C LYS A 188 -17.08 6.04 -6.22
N GLU A 189 -17.49 5.07 -7.03
CA GLU A 189 -18.39 4.00 -6.59
C GLU A 189 -17.73 3.11 -5.54
N LEU A 190 -16.45 2.76 -5.74
CA LEU A 190 -15.69 1.99 -4.75
C LEU A 190 -15.58 2.74 -3.42
N ALA A 191 -15.32 4.05 -3.42
CA ALA A 191 -15.27 4.87 -2.23
C ALA A 191 -16.64 4.90 -1.49
N VAL A 192 -17.76 4.98 -2.22
CA VAL A 192 -19.11 4.92 -1.66
C VAL A 192 -19.37 3.55 -1.00
N ILE A 193 -19.05 2.45 -1.70
CA ILE A 193 -19.19 1.10 -1.14
C ILE A 193 -18.36 0.95 0.13
N ALA A 194 -17.11 1.39 0.08
CA ALA A 194 -16.16 1.25 1.18
C ALA A 194 -16.48 2.15 2.39
N HIS A 195 -17.39 3.11 2.26
CA HIS A 195 -17.86 3.87 3.43
C HIS A 195 -18.45 2.95 4.51
N GLY A 196 -19.12 1.87 4.10
CA GLY A 196 -19.67 0.86 5.02
C GLY A 196 -18.62 0.01 5.75
N TRP A 197 -17.34 0.09 5.38
CA TRP A 197 -16.25 -0.66 6.03
C TRP A 197 -15.49 0.17 7.08
N ARG A 198 -15.86 1.43 7.27
CA ARG A 198 -15.23 2.29 8.30
C ARG A 198 -15.45 1.72 9.70
N PRO A 199 -14.46 1.83 10.58
CA PRO A 199 -13.13 2.43 10.40
C PRO A 199 -12.03 1.42 9.97
N TRP A 200 -12.38 0.37 9.23
CA TRP A 200 -11.52 -0.77 8.91
C TRP A 200 -11.24 -0.94 7.41
N ARG A 201 -11.30 0.15 6.63
CA ARG A 201 -11.13 0.11 5.18
C ARG A 201 -9.79 -0.48 4.73
N SER A 202 -8.72 -0.32 5.51
CA SER A 202 -7.41 -0.92 5.22
C SER A 202 -7.42 -2.44 5.33
N MET A 203 -8.19 -3.01 6.25
CA MET A 203 -8.37 -4.46 6.33
C MET A 203 -9.13 -4.96 5.10
N ALA A 204 -10.21 -4.30 4.71
CA ALA A 204 -10.97 -4.64 3.51
C ALA A 204 -10.09 -4.58 2.25
N ALA A 205 -9.27 -3.53 2.10
CA ALA A 205 -8.33 -3.40 1.00
C ALA A 205 -7.30 -4.55 0.96
N ARG A 206 -6.70 -4.91 2.11
CA ARG A 206 -5.75 -6.04 2.22
C ARG A 206 -6.40 -7.36 1.83
N LEU A 207 -7.63 -7.62 2.27
CA LEU A 207 -8.40 -8.81 1.92
C LEU A 207 -8.74 -8.84 0.42
N LEU A 208 -9.17 -7.73 -0.16
CA LEU A 208 -9.47 -7.64 -1.59
C LEU A 208 -8.23 -7.87 -2.46
N TRP A 209 -7.06 -7.31 -2.10
CA TRP A 209 -5.81 -7.65 -2.81
C TRP A 209 -5.41 -9.11 -2.62
N HIS A 210 -5.66 -9.71 -1.45
CA HIS A 210 -5.41 -11.13 -1.21
C HIS A 210 -6.31 -12.00 -2.11
N HIS A 211 -7.60 -11.70 -2.18
CA HIS A 211 -8.55 -12.34 -3.10
C HIS A 211 -8.12 -12.18 -4.56
N TRP A 212 -7.74 -10.97 -4.99
CA TRP A 212 -7.31 -10.72 -6.36
C TRP A 212 -6.11 -11.57 -6.77
N ARG A 213 -5.13 -11.72 -5.90
CA ARG A 213 -3.99 -12.61 -6.15
C ARG A 213 -4.42 -14.06 -6.25
N HIS A 214 -5.30 -14.51 -5.37
CA HIS A 214 -5.81 -15.88 -5.38
C HIS A 214 -6.51 -16.22 -6.70
N VAL A 215 -7.45 -15.39 -7.14
CA VAL A 215 -8.24 -15.65 -8.36
C VAL A 215 -7.45 -15.45 -9.66
N THR A 216 -6.38 -14.65 -9.65
CA THR A 216 -5.54 -14.41 -10.83
C THR A 216 -4.28 -15.27 -10.88
N GLY A 217 -4.02 -16.09 -9.86
CA GLY A 217 -2.78 -16.89 -9.75
C GLY A 217 -1.50 -16.05 -9.66
N ARG A 218 -1.61 -14.74 -9.37
CA ARG A 218 -0.44 -13.86 -9.29
C ARG A 218 0.35 -14.15 -8.02
N PRO A 219 1.68 -14.34 -8.12
CA PRO A 219 2.50 -14.60 -6.94
C PRO A 219 2.41 -13.43 -5.95
N VAL A 220 2.61 -13.75 -4.68
CA VAL A 220 2.85 -12.77 -3.64
C VAL A 220 4.15 -12.05 -4.01
N GLY A 221 4.08 -10.88 -4.64
CA GLY A 221 5.27 -10.06 -4.88
C GLY A 221 5.92 -9.72 -3.54
N GLU A 222 7.25 -9.73 -3.48
CA GLU A 222 7.98 -9.15 -2.36
C GLU A 222 7.54 -7.69 -2.26
N GLY A 223 6.81 -7.35 -1.17
CA GLY A 223 6.19 -6.05 -0.94
C GLY A 223 7.18 -4.93 -0.74
#